data_4670b7fdb4ddfab5fe090ac109a3fad9
#
_entry.id   4670b7fdb4ddfab5fe090ac109a3fad9
#
_cell.length_a   1.000
_cell.length_b   1.000
_cell.length_c   1.000
_cell.angle_alpha   90.00
_cell.angle_beta   90.00
_cell.angle_gamma   90.00
#
_symmetry.space_group_name_H-M   'P 1'
#
loop_
_entity.id
_entity.type
_entity.pdbx_description
1 polymer ?
#
loop_
_entity_poly.entity_id
_entity_poly.type
_entity_poly.pdbx_seq_one_letter_code
_entity_poly.pdbx_strand_id
1 'polypeptide(L)'
;MSVEHAAVQRADFDQVMVPNYAPAAFIPVRGAGSRVWDQAGRELIDFAGGIAVNVLGHTHPALVGALTEQANKLWHVSNVFTNEPALRLAHKLIDATFAERVFFCNSGAEANEAAFKLARRVAFDRFGTEKYEIIAALNSFHGRTLFTVNVGGQSKYSDGFGPKITGITHVPYNDLAALKAAVSDKTCAVVLEPIQGEGGVLPAELAYLQGARELCDANNALLVFDEVQTGMGRSGKLFAYQHYGVTPDILTSAKSLGGGFPIAAMLTTEALAKHLVVGTHGTTYGGNPLACAVAEAVIDVINTPEVLNGVNAKHDKFKARLEQIGEKYGLFTQVRGLGLLIGCVLSDAWKGKAKDIFNAAEKEGLMILQAGPDVIRFAPSLVVEDADIDAGLDRFERAAAALTQA
;
A
#
# COMPACT_ATOMS: atom_id res chain seq x y z
N MET A 1 9.03 42.15 -10.88
CA MET A 1 7.83 41.88 -11.68
C MET A 1 7.29 40.54 -11.26
N SER A 2 6.18 40.53 -10.50
CA SER A 2 5.47 39.28 -10.20
C SER A 2 4.82 38.82 -11.50
N VAL A 3 5.26 37.68 -12.03
CA VAL A 3 4.52 37.03 -13.11
C VAL A 3 3.19 36.60 -12.47
N GLU A 4 2.09 37.27 -12.80
CA GLU A 4 0.76 36.77 -12.53
C GLU A 4 0.62 35.43 -13.31
N HIS A 5 0.82 34.34 -12.64
CA HIS A 5 0.47 33.04 -13.20
C HIS A 5 -1.05 32.99 -13.34
N ALA A 6 -1.55 32.77 -14.56
CA ALA A 6 -2.95 32.46 -14.78
C ALA A 6 -3.40 31.36 -13.79
N ALA A 7 -4.63 31.46 -13.28
CA ALA A 7 -5.15 30.46 -12.33
C ALA A 7 -5.07 29.07 -12.95
N VAL A 8 -4.37 28.14 -12.27
CA VAL A 8 -4.19 26.76 -12.74
C VAL A 8 -5.55 26.07 -12.86
N GLN A 9 -5.78 25.39 -13.98
CA GLN A 9 -7.02 24.67 -14.29
C GLN A 9 -6.76 23.17 -14.51
N ARG A 10 -7.80 22.37 -14.39
CA ARG A 10 -7.69 20.92 -14.65
C ARG A 10 -7.13 20.59 -16.05
N ALA A 11 -7.49 21.39 -17.06
CA ALA A 11 -7.03 21.23 -18.44
C ALA A 11 -5.51 21.41 -18.61
N ASP A 12 -4.83 22.12 -17.71
CA ASP A 12 -3.39 22.29 -17.77
C ASP A 12 -2.65 20.97 -17.59
N PHE A 13 -3.24 20.01 -16.85
CA PHE A 13 -2.67 18.68 -16.70
C PHE A 13 -2.38 18.03 -18.06
N ASP A 14 -3.33 18.09 -18.98
CA ASP A 14 -3.24 17.45 -20.29
C ASP A 14 -2.20 18.13 -21.20
N GLN A 15 -1.79 19.36 -20.85
CA GLN A 15 -0.81 20.16 -21.59
C GLN A 15 0.64 19.98 -21.07
N VAL A 16 0.81 19.81 -19.74
CA VAL A 16 2.14 19.87 -19.11
C VAL A 16 2.59 18.58 -18.44
N MET A 17 1.67 17.63 -18.25
CA MET A 17 2.00 16.35 -17.58
C MET A 17 2.09 15.20 -18.58
N VAL A 18 2.96 14.23 -18.30
CA VAL A 18 3.02 12.98 -19.09
C VAL A 18 1.65 12.27 -18.97
N PRO A 19 1.03 11.85 -20.10
CA PRO A 19 -0.35 11.35 -20.12
C PRO A 19 -0.47 9.88 -19.63
N ASN A 20 0.20 9.56 -18.52
CA ASN A 20 0.18 8.23 -17.88
C ASN A 20 -0.86 8.09 -16.77
N TYR A 21 -1.59 9.16 -16.46
CA TYR A 21 -2.70 9.20 -15.54
C TYR A 21 -3.94 9.85 -16.17
N ALA A 22 -5.12 9.44 -15.71
CA ALA A 22 -6.40 10.06 -16.03
C ALA A 22 -7.02 10.61 -14.72
N PRO A 23 -6.58 11.78 -14.24
CA PRO A 23 -7.08 12.35 -12.99
C PRO A 23 -8.54 12.77 -13.11
N ALA A 24 -9.21 12.87 -11.95
CA ALA A 24 -10.58 13.36 -11.82
C ALA A 24 -10.79 14.75 -12.48
N ALA A 25 -12.03 15.11 -12.74
CA ALA A 25 -12.37 16.38 -13.39
C ALA A 25 -12.21 17.62 -12.49
N PHE A 26 -11.85 17.44 -11.23
CA PHE A 26 -11.67 18.51 -10.25
C PHE A 26 -10.25 18.52 -9.68
N ILE A 27 -9.84 19.64 -9.10
CA ILE A 27 -8.57 19.80 -8.40
C ILE A 27 -8.83 19.96 -6.92
N PRO A 28 -8.43 19.02 -6.05
CA PRO A 28 -8.45 19.21 -4.61
C PRO A 28 -7.44 20.30 -4.20
N VAL A 29 -7.85 21.19 -3.30
CA VAL A 29 -7.01 22.30 -2.83
C VAL A 29 -6.85 22.36 -1.31
N ARG A 30 -7.71 21.68 -0.56
CA ARG A 30 -7.67 21.63 0.90
C ARG A 30 -8.22 20.31 1.40
N GLY A 31 -7.66 19.81 2.50
CA GLY A 31 -8.18 18.64 3.22
C GLY A 31 -8.11 18.83 4.73
N ALA A 32 -9.05 18.19 5.46
CA ALA A 32 -9.03 18.09 6.91
C ALA A 32 -9.74 16.79 7.34
N GLY A 33 -9.05 15.93 8.10
CA GLY A 33 -9.59 14.60 8.45
C GLY A 33 -9.93 13.80 7.20
N SER A 34 -11.17 13.34 7.09
CA SER A 34 -11.66 12.59 5.92
C SER A 34 -12.37 13.46 4.89
N ARG A 35 -12.24 14.79 4.95
CA ARG A 35 -12.89 15.71 4.04
C ARG A 35 -11.89 16.45 3.15
N VAL A 36 -12.28 16.69 1.91
CA VAL A 36 -11.48 17.38 0.89
C VAL A 36 -12.35 18.43 0.22
N TRP A 37 -11.78 19.57 -0.12
CA TRP A 37 -12.45 20.62 -0.88
C TRP A 37 -11.70 20.88 -2.19
N ASP A 38 -12.46 21.01 -3.28
CA ASP A 38 -11.94 21.37 -4.59
C ASP A 38 -11.85 22.89 -4.80
N GLN A 39 -11.33 23.29 -5.97
CA GLN A 39 -11.21 24.71 -6.35
C GLN A 39 -12.55 25.45 -6.40
N ALA A 40 -13.66 24.74 -6.66
CA ALA A 40 -14.99 25.29 -6.67
C ALA A 40 -15.62 25.40 -5.26
N GLY A 41 -14.92 24.94 -4.23
CA GLY A 41 -15.41 24.90 -2.87
C GLY A 41 -16.33 23.71 -2.57
N ARG A 42 -16.48 22.75 -3.50
CA ARG A 42 -17.27 21.54 -3.28
C ARG A 42 -16.55 20.65 -2.27
N GLU A 43 -17.29 20.21 -1.26
CA GLU A 43 -16.82 19.24 -0.26
C GLU A 43 -16.99 17.81 -0.76
N LEU A 44 -15.93 17.01 -0.62
CA LEU A 44 -15.93 15.57 -0.87
C LEU A 44 -15.52 14.83 0.42
N ILE A 45 -16.03 13.61 0.58
CA ILE A 45 -15.56 12.67 1.60
C ILE A 45 -14.54 11.73 0.95
N ASP A 46 -13.39 11.56 1.61
CA ASP A 46 -12.28 10.76 1.10
C ASP A 46 -12.23 9.37 1.73
N PHE A 47 -12.77 8.38 1.00
CA PHE A 47 -12.59 6.96 1.30
C PHE A 47 -11.56 6.29 0.37
N ALA A 48 -10.81 7.09 -0.40
CA ALA A 48 -9.69 6.63 -1.21
C ALA A 48 -8.35 6.71 -0.44
N GLY A 49 -8.25 7.68 0.49
CA GLY A 49 -7.06 7.88 1.32
C GLY A 49 -5.77 8.02 0.53
N GLY A 50 -5.79 8.60 -0.68
CA GLY A 50 -4.59 8.68 -1.53
C GLY A 50 -4.04 7.32 -1.96
N ILE A 51 -4.89 6.33 -2.17
CA ILE A 51 -4.56 4.90 -2.40
C ILE A 51 -3.99 4.27 -1.11
N ALA A 52 -4.78 4.32 -0.03
CA ALA A 52 -4.43 3.79 1.30
C ALA A 52 -3.15 4.40 1.90
N VAL A 53 -2.90 5.68 1.64
CA VAL A 53 -1.73 6.43 2.13
C VAL A 53 -2.07 7.29 3.34
N ASN A 54 -3.14 8.09 3.26
CA ASN A 54 -3.53 9.08 4.28
C ASN A 54 -4.14 8.40 5.52
N VAL A 55 -3.31 7.65 6.22
CA VAL A 55 -3.72 6.77 7.33
C VAL A 55 -4.39 7.54 8.49
N LEU A 56 -4.00 8.78 8.72
CA LEU A 56 -4.56 9.68 9.73
C LEU A 56 -5.49 10.75 9.13
N GLY A 57 -5.82 10.65 7.84
CA GLY A 57 -6.55 11.69 7.13
C GLY A 57 -5.67 12.88 6.74
N HIS A 58 -6.32 13.90 6.20
CA HIS A 58 -5.65 15.10 5.72
C HIS A 58 -5.29 16.03 6.87
N THR A 59 -4.09 16.64 6.80
CA THR A 59 -3.61 17.67 7.75
C THR A 59 -3.73 17.29 9.23
N HIS A 60 -3.47 16.02 9.57
CA HIS A 60 -3.53 15.59 10.97
C HIS A 60 -2.56 16.39 11.83
N PRO A 61 -3.00 16.94 13.00
CA PRO A 61 -2.18 17.86 13.80
C PRO A 61 -0.81 17.28 14.21
N ALA A 62 -0.73 16.00 14.57
CA ALA A 62 0.53 15.36 14.94
C ALA A 62 1.54 15.36 13.79
N LEU A 63 1.08 15.11 12.54
CA LEU A 63 1.95 15.08 11.36
C LEU A 63 2.40 16.50 10.97
N VAL A 64 1.47 17.45 10.94
CA VAL A 64 1.77 18.86 10.67
C VAL A 64 2.74 19.41 11.72
N GLY A 65 2.54 19.08 13.01
CA GLY A 65 3.42 19.49 14.10
C GLY A 65 4.83 18.91 13.93
N ALA A 66 4.97 17.61 13.73
CA ALA A 66 6.25 16.93 13.53
C ALA A 66 7.01 17.47 12.31
N LEU A 67 6.30 17.65 11.18
CA LEU A 67 6.88 18.23 9.97
C LEU A 67 7.38 19.65 10.21
N THR A 68 6.56 20.51 10.82
CA THR A 68 6.92 21.90 11.08
C THR A 68 8.09 22.00 12.04
N GLU A 69 8.10 21.23 13.12
CA GLU A 69 9.20 21.21 14.08
C GLU A 69 10.50 20.76 13.42
N GLN A 70 10.48 19.66 12.66
CA GLN A 70 11.67 19.13 12.00
C GLN A 70 12.12 20.03 10.85
N ALA A 71 11.22 20.69 10.14
CA ALA A 71 11.55 21.63 9.05
C ALA A 71 12.36 22.84 9.54
N ASN A 72 12.21 23.23 10.79
CA ASN A 72 13.01 24.29 11.43
C ASN A 72 14.37 23.81 11.96
N LYS A 73 14.69 22.51 11.84
CA LYS A 73 15.96 21.93 12.33
C LYS A 73 16.85 21.49 11.18
N LEU A 74 16.44 20.43 10.48
CA LEU A 74 17.28 19.75 9.49
C LEU A 74 16.42 19.01 8.48
N TRP A 75 16.65 19.24 7.18
CA TRP A 75 15.89 18.62 6.10
C TRP A 75 16.57 17.37 5.54
N HIS A 76 17.89 17.46 5.27
CA HIS A 76 18.65 16.41 4.62
C HIS A 76 20.14 16.48 4.95
N VAL A 77 20.78 15.33 5.17
CA VAL A 77 22.24 15.24 5.43
C VAL A 77 22.91 14.08 4.70
N SER A 78 22.17 13.29 3.91
CA SER A 78 22.64 12.04 3.30
C SER A 78 22.94 10.92 4.31
N ASN A 79 23.00 9.68 3.80
CA ASN A 79 23.34 8.50 4.61
C ASN A 79 24.85 8.35 4.90
N VAL A 80 25.68 9.31 4.43
CA VAL A 80 27.07 9.44 4.87
C VAL A 80 27.12 9.93 6.34
N PHE A 81 26.10 10.66 6.74
CA PHE A 81 25.84 11.06 8.13
C PHE A 81 24.54 10.44 8.59
N THR A 82 24.42 10.09 9.86
CA THR A 82 23.14 9.65 10.42
C THR A 82 22.36 10.82 10.99
N ASN A 83 21.08 10.60 11.36
CA ASN A 83 20.24 11.59 12.02
C ASN A 83 19.34 10.92 13.06
N GLU A 84 18.99 11.68 14.10
CA GLU A 84 18.19 11.17 15.23
C GLU A 84 16.80 10.68 14.83
N PRO A 85 15.99 11.41 14.01
CA PRO A 85 14.67 10.91 13.60
C PRO A 85 14.72 9.53 12.94
N ALA A 86 15.70 9.27 12.08
CA ALA A 86 15.85 7.97 11.43
C ALA A 86 16.15 6.86 12.46
N LEU A 87 17.01 7.12 13.42
CA LEU A 87 17.34 6.15 14.47
C LEU A 87 16.15 5.87 15.40
N ARG A 88 15.42 6.91 15.82
CA ARG A 88 14.22 6.72 16.64
C ARG A 88 13.12 5.94 15.92
N LEU A 89 12.84 6.28 14.65
CA LEU A 89 11.89 5.55 13.84
C LEU A 89 12.31 4.08 13.65
N ALA A 90 13.61 3.83 13.41
CA ALA A 90 14.13 2.46 13.30
C ALA A 90 13.87 1.65 14.57
N HIS A 91 14.17 2.21 15.75
CA HIS A 91 13.87 1.56 17.03
C HIS A 91 12.37 1.24 17.17
N LYS A 92 11.47 2.20 16.89
CA LYS A 92 10.03 1.98 16.99
C LYS A 92 9.54 0.86 16.06
N LEU A 93 10.07 0.78 14.85
CA LEU A 93 9.72 -0.30 13.90
C LEU A 93 10.28 -1.66 14.34
N ILE A 94 11.50 -1.70 14.88
CA ILE A 94 12.11 -2.91 15.43
C ILE A 94 11.32 -3.40 16.63
N ASP A 95 11.02 -2.52 17.58
CA ASP A 95 10.29 -2.88 18.81
C ASP A 95 8.86 -3.40 18.51
N ALA A 96 8.28 -3.00 17.39
CA ALA A 96 6.90 -3.35 17.00
C ALA A 96 6.80 -4.56 16.05
N THR A 97 7.93 -5.13 15.58
CA THR A 97 7.97 -6.20 14.57
C THR A 97 8.95 -7.31 14.93
N PHE A 98 9.12 -8.27 14.03
CA PHE A 98 10.17 -9.31 14.13
C PHE A 98 11.56 -8.81 13.74
N ALA A 99 11.64 -7.63 13.12
CA ALA A 99 12.86 -7.14 12.50
C ALA A 99 13.90 -6.67 13.53
N GLU A 100 15.16 -6.74 13.13
CA GLU A 100 16.31 -6.27 13.92
C GLU A 100 17.07 -5.17 13.19
N ARG A 101 16.79 -4.96 11.90
CA ARG A 101 17.43 -3.96 11.03
C ARG A 101 16.41 -3.35 10.06
N VAL A 102 16.59 -2.06 9.78
CA VAL A 102 15.73 -1.29 8.88
C VAL A 102 16.59 -0.56 7.85
N PHE A 103 16.15 -0.60 6.60
CA PHE A 103 16.67 0.25 5.53
C PHE A 103 15.55 1.20 5.09
N PHE A 104 15.77 2.51 5.17
CA PHE A 104 14.80 3.51 4.73
C PHE A 104 15.02 3.92 3.27
N CYS A 105 13.93 4.13 2.57
CA CYS A 105 13.88 4.67 1.20
C CYS A 105 12.62 5.55 1.04
N ASN A 106 12.20 5.88 -0.20
CA ASN A 106 11.20 6.92 -0.43
C ASN A 106 9.87 6.39 -0.96
N SER A 107 9.87 5.19 -1.51
CA SER A 107 8.69 4.57 -2.14
C SER A 107 8.65 3.07 -1.90
N GLY A 108 7.44 2.49 -2.00
CA GLY A 108 7.27 1.04 -1.91
C GLY A 108 8.06 0.28 -2.99
N ALA A 109 8.20 0.86 -4.19
CA ALA A 109 9.01 0.26 -5.23
C ALA A 109 10.50 0.16 -4.82
N GLU A 110 11.06 1.22 -4.20
CA GLU A 110 12.45 1.19 -3.69
C GLU A 110 12.61 0.19 -2.54
N ALA A 111 11.62 0.07 -1.65
CA ALA A 111 11.65 -0.91 -0.57
C ALA A 111 11.64 -2.35 -1.13
N ASN A 112 10.82 -2.62 -2.14
CA ASN A 112 10.77 -3.91 -2.82
C ASN A 112 12.06 -4.19 -3.63
N GLU A 113 12.64 -3.19 -4.31
CA GLU A 113 13.96 -3.33 -4.93
C GLU A 113 15.04 -3.75 -3.91
N ALA A 114 15.04 -3.11 -2.74
CA ALA A 114 15.96 -3.46 -1.66
C ALA A 114 15.74 -4.89 -1.16
N ALA A 115 14.47 -5.30 -0.98
CA ALA A 115 14.09 -6.64 -0.55
C ALA A 115 14.54 -7.71 -1.55
N PHE A 116 14.30 -7.49 -2.84
CA PHE A 116 14.66 -8.45 -3.90
C PHE A 116 16.18 -8.52 -4.09
N LYS A 117 16.88 -7.39 -3.98
CA LYS A 117 18.35 -7.35 -3.98
C LYS A 117 18.92 -8.08 -2.77
N LEU A 118 18.36 -7.88 -1.58
CA LEU A 118 18.78 -8.60 -0.37
C LEU A 118 18.61 -10.10 -0.55
N ALA A 119 17.43 -10.56 -1.01
CA ALA A 119 17.16 -11.97 -1.21
C ALA A 119 18.14 -12.62 -2.18
N ARG A 120 18.38 -12.00 -3.34
CA ARG A 120 19.36 -12.47 -4.32
C ARG A 120 20.79 -12.45 -3.77
N ARG A 121 21.16 -11.42 -3.00
CA ARG A 121 22.49 -11.30 -2.42
C ARG A 121 22.74 -12.37 -1.37
N VAL A 122 21.77 -12.63 -0.49
CA VAL A 122 21.85 -13.73 0.51
C VAL A 122 22.02 -15.06 -0.18
N ALA A 123 21.24 -15.32 -1.23
CA ALA A 123 21.33 -16.58 -1.97
C ALA A 123 22.67 -16.73 -2.68
N PHE A 124 23.18 -15.67 -3.32
CA PHE A 124 24.49 -15.66 -3.94
C PHE A 124 25.62 -15.95 -2.95
N ASP A 125 25.60 -15.28 -1.80
CA ASP A 125 26.67 -15.45 -0.79
C ASP A 125 26.67 -16.85 -0.14
N ARG A 126 25.50 -17.49 -0.04
CA ARG A 126 25.34 -18.80 0.61
C ARG A 126 25.41 -19.98 -0.34
N PHE A 127 24.90 -19.83 -1.58
CA PHE A 127 24.65 -20.94 -2.49
C PHE A 127 25.23 -20.72 -3.91
N GLY A 128 25.79 -19.54 -4.20
CA GLY A 128 26.37 -19.22 -5.51
C GLY A 128 25.37 -18.67 -6.52
N THR A 129 25.77 -18.63 -7.79
CA THR A 129 25.08 -17.87 -8.87
C THR A 129 23.76 -18.47 -9.33
N GLU A 130 23.53 -19.76 -9.12
CA GLU A 130 22.37 -20.47 -9.67
C GLU A 130 21.06 -20.22 -8.88
N LYS A 131 21.14 -19.77 -7.62
CA LYS A 131 20.01 -19.54 -6.74
C LYS A 131 19.58 -18.08 -6.77
N TYR A 132 18.80 -17.67 -7.78
CA TYR A 132 18.39 -16.28 -7.98
C TYR A 132 16.92 -16.11 -8.37
N GLU A 133 16.17 -17.20 -8.51
CA GLU A 133 14.77 -17.17 -8.95
C GLU A 133 13.85 -16.61 -7.87
N ILE A 134 12.88 -15.80 -8.29
CA ILE A 134 11.83 -15.23 -7.46
C ILE A 134 10.48 -15.78 -7.90
N ILE A 135 9.71 -16.31 -6.97
CA ILE A 135 8.33 -16.70 -7.19
C ILE A 135 7.42 -15.61 -6.63
N ALA A 136 6.47 -15.13 -7.44
CA ALA A 136 5.47 -14.15 -7.04
C ALA A 136 4.07 -14.58 -7.46
N ALA A 137 3.05 -13.89 -6.99
CA ALA A 137 1.68 -14.23 -7.33
C ALA A 137 1.18 -13.45 -8.57
N LEU A 138 0.33 -14.07 -9.37
CA LEU A 138 -0.45 -13.38 -10.40
C LEU A 138 -1.32 -12.28 -9.76
N ASN A 139 -1.55 -11.20 -10.48
CA ASN A 139 -2.29 -10.00 -10.05
C ASN A 139 -1.66 -9.22 -8.90
N SER A 140 -0.43 -9.54 -8.47
CA SER A 140 0.29 -8.77 -7.46
C SER A 140 0.76 -7.41 -8.01
N PHE A 141 1.04 -6.48 -7.07
CA PHE A 141 1.58 -5.16 -7.40
C PHE A 141 2.73 -4.81 -6.45
N HIS A 142 3.96 -4.78 -6.97
CA HIS A 142 5.17 -4.53 -6.17
C HIS A 142 5.92 -3.24 -6.55
N GLY A 143 5.39 -2.46 -7.49
CA GLY A 143 5.98 -1.19 -7.94
C GLY A 143 6.07 -1.06 -9.46
N ARG A 144 6.66 0.05 -9.91
CA ARG A 144 6.75 0.43 -11.33
C ARG A 144 8.18 0.62 -11.84
N THR A 145 9.22 0.27 -11.06
CA THR A 145 10.60 0.18 -11.56
C THR A 145 10.74 -1.04 -12.46
N LEU A 146 11.76 -1.09 -13.30
CA LEU A 146 11.93 -2.19 -14.26
C LEU A 146 11.99 -3.56 -13.59
N PHE A 147 12.56 -3.67 -12.39
CA PHE A 147 12.59 -4.95 -11.69
C PHE A 147 11.26 -5.23 -10.97
N THR A 148 10.76 -4.29 -10.16
CA THR A 148 9.52 -4.50 -9.41
C THR A 148 8.31 -4.73 -10.31
N VAL A 149 8.23 -4.10 -11.48
CA VAL A 149 7.13 -4.31 -12.43
C VAL A 149 7.17 -5.71 -13.05
N ASN A 150 8.37 -6.31 -13.16
CA ASN A 150 8.52 -7.69 -13.62
C ASN A 150 8.18 -8.70 -12.51
N VAL A 151 8.44 -8.41 -11.23
CA VAL A 151 8.00 -9.23 -10.10
C VAL A 151 6.48 -9.11 -9.90
N GLY A 152 5.88 -7.96 -10.21
CA GLY A 152 4.42 -7.78 -10.24
C GLY A 152 3.75 -8.67 -11.27
N GLY A 153 2.66 -9.36 -10.88
CA GLY A 153 1.97 -10.36 -11.70
C GLY A 153 0.93 -9.80 -12.66
N GLN A 154 1.06 -8.54 -13.11
CA GLN A 154 0.09 -7.88 -13.99
C GLN A 154 0.77 -7.44 -15.30
N SER A 155 0.58 -8.21 -16.37
CA SER A 155 1.22 -7.99 -17.67
C SER A 155 0.98 -6.60 -18.26
N LYS A 156 -0.20 -5.99 -18.02
CA LYS A 156 -0.54 -4.62 -18.47
C LYS A 156 0.45 -3.55 -18.00
N TYR A 157 1.23 -3.81 -16.94
CA TYR A 157 2.21 -2.86 -16.40
C TYR A 157 3.63 -3.16 -16.88
N SER A 158 3.93 -4.40 -17.28
CA SER A 158 5.27 -4.84 -17.68
C SER A 158 5.43 -4.99 -19.21
N ASP A 159 4.33 -5.15 -19.96
CA ASP A 159 4.40 -5.31 -21.41
C ASP A 159 4.85 -4.01 -22.10
N GLY A 160 5.69 -4.14 -23.10
CA GLY A 160 6.29 -3.00 -23.80
C GLY A 160 7.58 -2.45 -23.17
N PHE A 161 7.97 -2.91 -21.98
CA PHE A 161 9.21 -2.51 -21.29
C PHE A 161 10.24 -3.66 -21.27
N GLY A 162 10.21 -4.53 -22.29
CA GLY A 162 11.07 -5.69 -22.41
C GLY A 162 12.52 -5.39 -22.77
N PRO A 163 13.41 -6.41 -22.75
CA PRO A 163 13.07 -7.80 -22.42
C PRO A 163 12.70 -7.98 -20.94
N LYS A 164 11.80 -8.94 -20.65
CA LYS A 164 11.44 -9.28 -19.26
C LYS A 164 12.64 -9.87 -18.55
N ILE A 165 12.75 -9.56 -17.26
CA ILE A 165 13.85 -10.07 -16.42
C ILE A 165 13.64 -11.57 -16.20
N THR A 166 14.69 -12.36 -16.44
CA THR A 166 14.69 -13.81 -16.25
C THR A 166 14.71 -14.20 -14.76
N GLY A 167 14.25 -15.41 -14.46
CA GLY A 167 14.22 -15.93 -13.09
C GLY A 167 13.08 -15.36 -12.25
N ILE A 168 11.98 -14.94 -12.88
CA ILE A 168 10.74 -14.56 -12.19
C ILE A 168 9.61 -15.46 -12.71
N THR A 169 8.93 -16.13 -11.80
CA THR A 169 7.80 -17.02 -12.09
C THR A 169 6.58 -16.56 -11.29
N HIS A 170 5.41 -16.53 -11.95
CA HIS A 170 4.16 -16.17 -11.32
C HIS A 170 3.25 -17.39 -11.17
N VAL A 171 2.64 -17.52 -10.00
CA VAL A 171 1.67 -18.58 -9.68
C VAL A 171 0.32 -17.96 -9.30
N PRO A 172 -0.81 -18.68 -9.44
CA PRO A 172 -2.09 -18.20 -8.94
C PRO A 172 -2.02 -17.94 -7.42
N TYR A 173 -2.61 -16.81 -6.99
CA TYR A 173 -2.68 -16.48 -5.57
C TYR A 173 -3.64 -17.42 -4.83
N ASN A 174 -3.31 -17.83 -3.61
CA ASN A 174 -4.01 -18.86 -2.81
C ASN A 174 -3.97 -20.27 -3.42
N ASP A 175 -3.10 -20.54 -4.39
CA ASP A 175 -2.87 -21.88 -4.94
C ASP A 175 -1.54 -22.46 -4.40
N LEU A 176 -1.63 -23.16 -3.26
CA LEU A 176 -0.46 -23.78 -2.63
C LEU A 176 0.15 -24.89 -3.50
N ALA A 177 -0.66 -25.59 -4.31
CA ALA A 177 -0.16 -26.64 -5.17
C ALA A 177 0.69 -26.06 -6.32
N ALA A 178 0.22 -24.98 -6.93
CA ALA A 178 0.99 -24.26 -7.95
C ALA A 178 2.27 -23.66 -7.36
N LEU A 179 2.21 -23.07 -6.14
CA LEU A 179 3.39 -22.55 -5.46
C LEU A 179 4.41 -23.66 -5.20
N LYS A 180 3.98 -24.81 -4.68
CA LYS A 180 4.84 -25.96 -4.44
C LYS A 180 5.49 -26.49 -5.72
N ALA A 181 4.79 -26.48 -6.83
CA ALA A 181 5.33 -26.93 -8.11
C ALA A 181 6.37 -25.96 -8.70
N ALA A 182 6.29 -24.65 -8.35
CA ALA A 182 7.17 -23.61 -8.86
C ALA A 182 8.45 -23.44 -8.02
N VAL A 183 8.39 -23.69 -6.71
CA VAL A 183 9.54 -23.53 -5.81
C VAL A 183 10.54 -24.65 -6.06
N SER A 184 11.81 -24.28 -6.21
CA SER A 184 12.92 -25.20 -6.47
C SER A 184 14.18 -24.83 -5.66
N ASP A 185 15.25 -25.58 -5.82
CA ASP A 185 16.58 -25.28 -5.26
C ASP A 185 17.19 -23.97 -5.81
N LYS A 186 16.70 -23.49 -6.96
CA LYS A 186 17.09 -22.20 -7.56
C LYS A 186 16.30 -21.02 -7.00
N THR A 187 15.21 -21.25 -6.28
CA THR A 187 14.38 -20.18 -5.71
C THR A 187 15.09 -19.48 -4.57
N CYS A 188 15.34 -18.19 -4.68
CA CYS A 188 15.92 -17.36 -3.62
C CYS A 188 14.84 -16.67 -2.76
N ALA A 189 13.66 -16.41 -3.32
CA ALA A 189 12.55 -15.78 -2.59
C ALA A 189 11.17 -16.16 -3.13
N VAL A 190 10.21 -16.20 -2.21
CA VAL A 190 8.77 -16.14 -2.50
C VAL A 190 8.27 -14.78 -2.01
N VAL A 191 7.61 -14.01 -2.91
CA VAL A 191 7.15 -12.64 -2.65
C VAL A 191 5.63 -12.60 -2.68
N LEU A 192 5.01 -12.20 -1.58
CA LEU A 192 3.55 -12.18 -1.43
C LEU A 192 3.08 -10.89 -0.74
N GLU A 193 1.92 -10.39 -1.15
CA GLU A 193 1.14 -9.46 -0.37
C GLU A 193 0.23 -10.27 0.58
N PRO A 194 0.14 -9.98 1.88
CA PRO A 194 -0.85 -10.65 2.76
C PRO A 194 -2.31 -10.40 2.35
N ILE A 195 -2.56 -9.27 1.67
CA ILE A 195 -3.79 -8.97 0.94
C ILE A 195 -3.38 -8.33 -0.37
N GLN A 196 -3.74 -8.91 -1.50
CA GLN A 196 -3.53 -8.26 -2.80
C GLN A 196 -4.42 -7.02 -2.92
N GLY A 197 -3.84 -5.84 -2.70
CA GLY A 197 -4.60 -4.59 -2.71
C GLY A 197 -5.08 -4.18 -4.10
N GLU A 198 -4.19 -4.17 -5.08
CA GLU A 198 -4.48 -3.82 -6.48
C GLU A 198 -5.12 -5.00 -7.26
N GLY A 199 -4.88 -6.22 -6.82
CA GLY A 199 -5.45 -7.45 -7.38
C GLY A 199 -6.88 -7.76 -6.94
N GLY A 200 -7.61 -6.78 -6.39
CA GLY A 200 -9.03 -6.95 -6.04
C GLY A 200 -9.32 -7.03 -4.55
N VAL A 201 -8.45 -6.54 -3.69
CA VAL A 201 -8.56 -6.63 -2.22
C VAL A 201 -8.81 -8.09 -1.79
N LEU A 202 -7.93 -8.98 -2.22
CA LEU A 202 -8.04 -10.41 -1.96
C LEU A 202 -7.11 -10.82 -0.81
N PRO A 203 -7.65 -11.21 0.38
CA PRO A 203 -6.84 -11.73 1.48
C PRO A 203 -6.21 -13.08 1.15
N ALA A 204 -5.01 -13.31 1.67
CA ALA A 204 -4.41 -14.63 1.64
C ALA A 204 -5.19 -15.60 2.53
N GLU A 205 -5.22 -16.87 2.13
CA GLU A 205 -5.65 -17.95 3.00
C GLU A 205 -4.51 -18.31 3.97
N LEU A 206 -4.84 -18.57 5.23
CA LEU A 206 -3.84 -18.93 6.25
C LEU A 206 -2.98 -20.11 5.82
N ALA A 207 -3.61 -21.17 5.29
CA ALA A 207 -2.91 -22.37 4.84
C ALA A 207 -1.92 -22.07 3.69
N TYR A 208 -2.25 -21.10 2.82
CA TYR A 208 -1.36 -20.66 1.74
C TYR A 208 -0.09 -19.98 2.28
N LEU A 209 -0.23 -19.06 3.23
CA LEU A 209 0.92 -18.38 3.83
C LEU A 209 1.77 -19.32 4.69
N GLN A 210 1.15 -20.24 5.45
CA GLN A 210 1.85 -21.26 6.21
C GLN A 210 2.63 -22.19 5.28
N GLY A 211 1.99 -22.68 4.21
CA GLY A 211 2.66 -23.50 3.21
C GLY A 211 3.78 -22.76 2.46
N ALA A 212 3.62 -21.46 2.18
CA ALA A 212 4.70 -20.65 1.62
C ALA A 212 5.89 -20.55 2.56
N ARG A 213 5.68 -20.38 3.88
CA ARG A 213 6.75 -20.39 4.89
C ARG A 213 7.47 -21.73 4.91
N GLU A 214 6.73 -22.83 4.99
CA GLU A 214 7.30 -24.19 5.00
C GLU A 214 8.12 -24.49 3.73
N LEU A 215 7.62 -24.08 2.55
CA LEU A 215 8.34 -24.23 1.30
C LEU A 215 9.62 -23.41 1.23
N CYS A 216 9.59 -22.17 1.73
CA CYS A 216 10.78 -21.34 1.83
C CYS A 216 11.83 -21.98 2.74
N ASP A 217 11.44 -22.44 3.93
CA ASP A 217 12.33 -23.06 4.89
C ASP A 217 12.97 -24.34 4.32
N ALA A 218 12.16 -25.21 3.70
CA ALA A 218 12.63 -26.46 3.11
C ALA A 218 13.61 -26.25 1.94
N ASN A 219 13.51 -25.11 1.23
CA ASN A 219 14.34 -24.82 0.06
C ASN A 219 15.40 -23.75 0.32
N ASN A 220 15.61 -23.30 1.57
CA ASN A 220 16.49 -22.18 1.90
C ASN A 220 16.22 -20.93 1.05
N ALA A 221 14.94 -20.65 0.75
CA ALA A 221 14.46 -19.44 0.11
C ALA A 221 13.97 -18.45 1.19
N LEU A 222 13.90 -17.18 0.87
CA LEU A 222 13.37 -16.17 1.78
C LEU A 222 11.89 -15.89 1.49
N LEU A 223 11.08 -15.78 2.54
CA LEU A 223 9.71 -15.31 2.45
C LEU A 223 9.70 -13.78 2.59
N VAL A 224 9.22 -13.08 1.56
CA VAL A 224 9.10 -11.64 1.53
C VAL A 224 7.62 -11.26 1.57
N PHE A 225 7.22 -10.49 2.58
CA PHE A 225 5.89 -9.90 2.61
C PHE A 225 5.96 -8.42 2.20
N ASP A 226 5.27 -8.13 1.10
CA ASP A 226 4.98 -6.75 0.68
C ASP A 226 3.77 -6.24 1.48
N GLU A 227 4.07 -5.48 2.53
CA GLU A 227 3.05 -4.82 3.36
C GLU A 227 2.96 -3.31 3.10
N VAL A 228 3.33 -2.89 1.91
CA VAL A 228 3.24 -1.49 1.47
C VAL A 228 1.79 -0.97 1.58
N GLN A 229 0.80 -1.82 1.30
CA GLN A 229 -0.61 -1.41 1.40
C GLN A 229 -1.32 -1.94 2.66
N THR A 230 -0.89 -3.07 3.20
CA THR A 230 -1.56 -3.76 4.32
C THR A 230 -1.04 -3.36 5.69
N GLY A 231 0.18 -2.82 5.74
CA GLY A 231 0.85 -2.43 6.97
C GLY A 231 0.34 -1.13 7.59
N MET A 232 0.99 -0.75 8.67
CA MET A 232 0.74 0.48 9.41
C MET A 232 -0.72 0.65 9.86
N GLY A 233 -1.27 -0.40 10.48
CA GLY A 233 -2.61 -0.37 11.08
C GLY A 233 -3.76 -0.65 10.12
N ARG A 234 -3.54 -0.63 8.81
CA ARG A 234 -4.59 -0.73 7.79
C ARG A 234 -5.49 -1.94 7.95
N SER A 235 -4.93 -3.08 8.34
CA SER A 235 -5.65 -4.35 8.54
C SER A 235 -6.23 -4.54 9.95
N GLY A 236 -6.05 -3.59 10.88
CA GLY A 236 -6.45 -3.72 12.30
C GLY A 236 -5.37 -4.34 13.20
N LYS A 237 -4.22 -4.68 12.65
CA LYS A 237 -2.94 -4.94 13.33
C LYS A 237 -1.91 -4.00 12.74
N LEU A 238 -0.80 -3.76 13.43
CA LEU A 238 0.22 -2.84 12.90
C LEU A 238 0.74 -3.32 11.55
N PHE A 239 0.95 -4.63 11.40
CA PHE A 239 1.23 -5.29 10.11
C PHE A 239 0.34 -6.52 9.94
N ALA A 240 -0.07 -6.81 8.70
CA ALA A 240 -1.02 -7.86 8.40
C ALA A 240 -0.49 -9.27 8.73
N TYR A 241 0.85 -9.51 8.63
CA TYR A 241 1.43 -10.81 8.99
C TYR A 241 1.08 -11.23 10.43
N GLN A 242 0.82 -10.26 11.32
CA GLN A 242 0.44 -10.51 12.72
C GLN A 242 -0.94 -11.17 12.87
N HIS A 243 -1.84 -11.04 11.86
CA HIS A 243 -3.11 -11.78 11.84
C HIS A 243 -2.91 -13.26 11.57
N TYR A 244 -1.92 -13.57 10.73
CA TYR A 244 -1.69 -14.93 10.24
C TYR A 244 -0.73 -15.74 11.13
N GLY A 245 0.02 -15.07 11.99
CA GLY A 245 1.07 -15.72 12.80
C GLY A 245 2.20 -16.32 11.94
N VAL A 246 2.35 -15.85 10.71
CA VAL A 246 3.41 -16.26 9.78
C VAL A 246 4.41 -15.14 9.64
N THR A 247 5.61 -15.32 10.17
CA THR A 247 6.67 -14.31 10.14
C THR A 247 7.48 -14.40 8.84
N PRO A 248 7.58 -13.30 8.05
CA PRO A 248 8.45 -13.28 6.89
C PRO A 248 9.94 -13.08 7.29
N ASP A 249 10.84 -13.32 6.35
CA ASP A 249 12.27 -12.99 6.47
C ASP A 249 12.53 -11.50 6.16
N ILE A 250 11.75 -10.95 5.24
CA ILE A 250 11.82 -9.55 4.81
C ILE A 250 10.40 -9.00 4.73
N LEU A 251 10.20 -7.80 5.26
CA LEU A 251 8.94 -7.06 5.17
C LEU A 251 9.20 -5.69 4.55
N THR A 252 8.34 -5.25 3.62
CA THR A 252 8.39 -3.90 3.05
C THR A 252 7.18 -3.08 3.48
N SER A 253 7.41 -1.80 3.77
CA SER A 253 6.40 -0.85 4.21
C SER A 253 6.58 0.49 3.53
N ALA A 254 5.48 1.17 3.21
CA ALA A 254 5.44 2.52 2.63
C ALA A 254 4.06 3.15 2.89
N LYS A 255 3.54 3.93 1.95
CA LYS A 255 2.16 4.50 2.01
C LYS A 255 1.81 5.03 3.39
N SER A 256 1.03 4.26 4.15
CA SER A 256 0.60 4.61 5.51
C SER A 256 1.76 4.91 6.47
N LEU A 257 2.96 4.40 6.23
CA LEU A 257 4.15 4.71 7.04
C LEU A 257 4.43 6.22 7.09
N GLY A 258 4.25 6.91 5.98
CA GLY A 258 4.45 8.36 5.90
C GLY A 258 3.19 9.19 6.08
N GLY A 259 1.99 8.57 6.10
CA GLY A 259 0.71 9.27 6.28
C GLY A 259 0.45 10.38 5.25
N GLY A 260 1.09 10.34 4.08
CA GLY A 260 1.08 11.34 3.03
C GLY A 260 2.48 11.88 2.67
N PHE A 261 3.46 11.76 3.55
CA PHE A 261 4.85 12.13 3.26
C PHE A 261 5.60 10.93 2.64
N PRO A 262 6.43 11.14 1.59
CA PRO A 262 7.15 10.05 0.94
C PRO A 262 8.22 9.42 1.84
N ILE A 263 7.97 8.20 2.28
CA ILE A 263 8.91 7.35 3.02
C ILE A 263 8.52 5.89 2.83
N ALA A 264 9.52 5.02 2.82
CA ALA A 264 9.34 3.57 2.85
C ALA A 264 10.47 2.92 3.64
N ALA A 265 10.28 1.65 4.00
CA ALA A 265 11.24 0.86 4.72
C ALA A 265 11.24 -0.59 4.24
N MET A 266 12.42 -1.20 4.22
CA MET A 266 12.63 -2.65 4.20
C MET A 266 13.11 -3.06 5.58
N LEU A 267 12.42 -4.02 6.19
CA LEU A 267 12.69 -4.55 7.52
C LEU A 267 13.16 -6.01 7.39
N THR A 268 14.19 -6.39 8.16
CA THR A 268 14.72 -7.74 8.13
C THR A 268 15.51 -8.07 9.41
N THR A 269 15.99 -9.32 9.52
CA THR A 269 16.84 -9.75 10.64
C THR A 269 18.28 -9.29 10.45
N GLU A 270 19.06 -9.24 11.53
CA GLU A 270 20.50 -8.94 11.47
C GLU A 270 21.25 -9.97 10.64
N ALA A 271 20.86 -11.24 10.77
CA ALA A 271 21.47 -12.34 10.02
C ALA A 271 21.38 -12.18 8.51
N LEU A 272 20.35 -11.51 8.00
CA LEU A 272 20.18 -11.23 6.59
C LEU A 272 20.77 -9.85 6.20
N ALA A 273 20.57 -8.84 7.04
CA ALA A 273 21.01 -7.49 6.75
C ALA A 273 22.51 -7.36 6.48
N LYS A 274 23.34 -8.18 7.15
CA LYS A 274 24.81 -8.22 6.96
C LYS A 274 25.27 -8.57 5.56
N HIS A 275 24.38 -9.07 4.69
CA HIS A 275 24.68 -9.35 3.29
C HIS A 275 24.63 -8.09 2.42
N LEU A 276 23.95 -7.03 2.84
CA LEU A 276 24.01 -5.71 2.19
C LEU A 276 25.10 -4.85 2.85
N VAL A 277 26.34 -5.15 2.51
CA VAL A 277 27.49 -4.40 3.02
C VAL A 277 27.64 -3.04 2.36
N VAL A 278 28.48 -2.18 2.95
CA VAL A 278 28.73 -0.81 2.46
C VAL A 278 29.02 -0.83 0.95
N GLY A 279 28.31 0.03 0.21
CA GLY A 279 28.47 0.20 -1.23
C GLY A 279 27.61 -0.73 -2.10
N THR A 280 26.91 -1.73 -1.54
CA THR A 280 26.10 -2.68 -2.35
C THR A 280 24.69 -2.17 -2.67
N HIS A 281 24.15 -1.31 -1.82
CA HIS A 281 22.83 -0.68 -2.01
C HIS A 281 22.81 0.69 -1.32
N GLY A 282 21.93 1.58 -1.79
CA GLY A 282 21.81 2.92 -1.21
C GLY A 282 20.68 3.75 -1.81
N THR A 283 20.47 4.89 -1.20
CA THR A 283 19.49 5.91 -1.61
C THR A 283 19.99 7.28 -1.17
N THR A 284 19.67 8.32 -1.94
CA THR A 284 20.05 9.70 -1.57
C THR A 284 19.16 10.23 -0.46
N TYR A 285 17.84 10.12 -0.59
CA TYR A 285 16.87 10.76 0.31
C TYR A 285 16.29 9.83 1.36
N GLY A 286 16.38 8.52 1.18
CA GLY A 286 15.83 7.55 2.13
C GLY A 286 16.43 7.72 3.52
N GLY A 287 15.58 7.79 4.54
CA GLY A 287 15.98 8.07 5.92
C GLY A 287 16.23 9.56 6.21
N ASN A 288 15.76 10.49 5.35
CA ASN A 288 15.89 11.92 5.64
C ASN A 288 15.13 12.32 6.92
N PRO A 289 15.63 13.33 7.65
CA PRO A 289 15.04 13.73 8.93
C PRO A 289 13.57 14.12 8.87
N LEU A 290 13.13 14.82 7.81
CA LEU A 290 11.73 15.25 7.66
C LEU A 290 10.79 14.07 7.56
N ALA A 291 11.09 13.13 6.63
CA ALA A 291 10.27 11.96 6.41
C ALA A 291 10.21 11.06 7.65
N CYS A 292 11.35 10.86 8.32
CA CYS A 292 11.43 10.04 9.51
C CYS A 292 10.68 10.65 10.70
N ALA A 293 10.75 11.97 10.89
CA ALA A 293 10.00 12.65 11.95
C ALA A 293 8.47 12.55 11.75
N VAL A 294 8.01 12.68 10.51
CA VAL A 294 6.59 12.48 10.17
C VAL A 294 6.16 11.04 10.40
N ALA A 295 6.95 10.07 9.94
CA ALA A 295 6.64 8.64 10.12
C ALA A 295 6.70 8.21 11.60
N GLU A 296 7.59 8.82 12.39
CA GLU A 296 7.62 8.64 13.84
C GLU A 296 6.30 9.10 14.49
N ALA A 297 5.77 10.26 14.09
CA ALA A 297 4.47 10.74 14.56
C ALA A 297 3.30 9.86 14.06
N VAL A 298 3.39 9.29 12.88
CA VAL A 298 2.39 8.32 12.39
C VAL A 298 2.35 7.09 13.30
N ILE A 299 3.49 6.44 13.55
CA ILE A 299 3.52 5.21 14.36
C ILE A 299 3.07 5.47 15.81
N ASP A 300 3.40 6.62 16.36
CA ASP A 300 2.97 7.01 17.72
C ASP A 300 1.45 7.11 17.86
N VAL A 301 0.77 7.60 16.83
CA VAL A 301 -0.69 7.69 16.82
C VAL A 301 -1.34 6.34 16.56
N ILE A 302 -0.87 5.59 15.55
CA ILE A 302 -1.57 4.38 15.11
C ILE A 302 -1.25 3.14 15.93
N ASN A 303 -0.04 3.02 16.47
CA ASN A 303 0.36 1.84 17.25
C ASN A 303 -0.17 1.92 18.69
N THR A 304 -1.47 2.15 18.82
CA THR A 304 -2.20 2.18 20.08
C THR A 304 -3.37 1.20 20.04
N PRO A 305 -3.73 0.56 21.16
CA PRO A 305 -4.90 -0.31 21.22
C PRO A 305 -6.19 0.38 20.78
N GLU A 306 -6.35 1.66 21.09
CA GLU A 306 -7.53 2.45 20.71
C GLU A 306 -7.70 2.52 19.19
N VAL A 307 -6.66 2.91 18.47
CA VAL A 307 -6.72 3.04 17.01
C VAL A 307 -6.86 1.66 16.36
N LEU A 308 -6.01 0.68 16.72
CA LEU A 308 -6.02 -0.63 16.09
C LEU A 308 -7.33 -1.41 16.32
N ASN A 309 -7.88 -1.36 17.53
CA ASN A 309 -9.19 -1.97 17.81
C ASN A 309 -10.32 -1.19 17.14
N GLY A 310 -10.24 0.14 17.09
CA GLY A 310 -11.19 1.00 16.40
C GLY A 310 -11.29 0.71 14.89
N VAL A 311 -10.19 0.27 14.25
CA VAL A 311 -10.19 -0.15 12.85
C VAL A 311 -11.16 -1.31 12.60
N ASN A 312 -11.16 -2.30 13.49
CA ASN A 312 -12.06 -3.46 13.35
C ASN A 312 -13.52 -3.07 13.53
N ALA A 313 -13.84 -2.23 14.52
CA ALA A 313 -15.21 -1.73 14.71
C ALA A 313 -15.72 -0.92 13.50
N LYS A 314 -14.86 -0.07 12.93
CA LYS A 314 -15.18 0.67 11.70
C LYS A 314 -15.33 -0.26 10.49
N HIS A 315 -14.52 -1.31 10.39
CA HIS A 315 -14.68 -2.34 9.36
C HIS A 315 -16.08 -2.94 9.38
N ASP A 316 -16.53 -3.36 10.56
CA ASP A 316 -17.84 -3.98 10.72
C ASP A 316 -18.98 -3.03 10.31
N LYS A 317 -18.86 -1.74 10.66
CA LYS A 317 -19.80 -0.69 10.25
C LYS A 317 -19.84 -0.50 8.72
N PHE A 318 -18.67 -0.37 8.09
CA PHE A 318 -18.56 -0.30 6.63
C PHE A 318 -19.17 -1.52 5.96
N LYS A 319 -18.74 -2.70 6.41
CA LYS A 319 -19.16 -3.97 5.82
C LYS A 319 -20.68 -4.15 5.87
N ALA A 320 -21.29 -3.97 7.04
CA ALA A 320 -22.73 -4.12 7.20
C ALA A 320 -23.51 -3.17 6.26
N ARG A 321 -23.08 -1.91 6.15
CA ARG A 321 -23.77 -0.93 5.31
C ARG A 321 -23.55 -1.19 3.81
N LEU A 322 -22.32 -1.59 3.42
CA LEU A 322 -21.99 -1.93 2.02
C LEU A 322 -22.73 -3.20 1.57
N GLU A 323 -22.87 -4.21 2.44
CA GLU A 323 -23.66 -5.41 2.14
C GLU A 323 -25.14 -5.06 1.94
N GLN A 324 -25.73 -4.19 2.78
CA GLN A 324 -27.10 -3.70 2.61
C GLN A 324 -27.29 -2.95 1.27
N ILE A 325 -26.35 -2.07 0.92
CA ILE A 325 -26.40 -1.35 -0.38
C ILE A 325 -26.23 -2.35 -1.54
N GLY A 326 -25.31 -3.30 -1.42
CA GLY A 326 -25.09 -4.33 -2.42
C GLY A 326 -26.32 -5.17 -2.68
N GLU A 327 -27.00 -5.63 -1.64
CA GLU A 327 -28.25 -6.39 -1.72
C GLU A 327 -29.38 -5.55 -2.34
N LYS A 328 -29.61 -4.34 -1.80
CA LYS A 328 -30.69 -3.45 -2.24
C LYS A 328 -30.64 -3.10 -3.72
N TYR A 329 -29.44 -2.89 -4.26
CA TYR A 329 -29.23 -2.44 -5.64
C TYR A 329 -28.63 -3.53 -6.56
N GLY A 330 -28.41 -4.72 -6.07
CA GLY A 330 -27.83 -5.82 -6.84
C GLY A 330 -26.39 -5.57 -7.33
N LEU A 331 -25.62 -4.73 -6.59
CA LEU A 331 -24.30 -4.28 -7.03
C LEU A 331 -23.18 -5.28 -6.73
N PHE A 332 -23.21 -5.91 -5.55
CA PHE A 332 -22.10 -6.71 -5.03
C PHE A 332 -22.53 -8.14 -4.74
N THR A 333 -21.63 -9.08 -4.97
CA THR A 333 -21.73 -10.47 -4.53
C THR A 333 -21.04 -10.70 -3.19
N GLN A 334 -20.03 -9.86 -2.87
CA GLN A 334 -19.21 -10.04 -1.67
C GLN A 334 -18.60 -8.71 -1.23
N VAL A 335 -18.56 -8.47 0.07
CA VAL A 335 -17.71 -7.46 0.71
C VAL A 335 -16.60 -8.20 1.47
N ARG A 336 -15.33 -7.92 1.15
CA ARG A 336 -14.15 -8.64 1.67
C ARG A 336 -13.01 -7.70 2.03
N GLY A 337 -11.96 -8.22 2.66
CA GLY A 337 -10.77 -7.49 3.10
C GLY A 337 -10.56 -7.64 4.61
N LEU A 338 -9.58 -6.92 5.17
CA LEU A 338 -9.31 -6.84 6.60
C LEU A 338 -9.14 -5.39 7.02
N GLY A 339 -9.68 -5.05 8.18
CA GLY A 339 -9.65 -3.68 8.69
C GLY A 339 -10.23 -2.69 7.68
N LEU A 340 -9.58 -1.56 7.48
CA LEU A 340 -10.03 -0.53 6.55
C LEU A 340 -9.37 -0.63 5.17
N LEU A 341 -9.11 -1.85 4.71
CA LEU A 341 -8.85 -2.20 3.31
C LEU A 341 -10.01 -3.08 2.85
N ILE A 342 -11.04 -2.49 2.26
CA ILE A 342 -12.32 -3.11 1.98
C ILE A 342 -12.53 -3.16 0.46
N GLY A 343 -12.88 -4.35 -0.05
CA GLY A 343 -13.21 -4.60 -1.45
C GLY A 343 -14.64 -5.10 -1.61
N CYS A 344 -15.41 -4.45 -2.48
CA CYS A 344 -16.74 -4.86 -2.87
C CYS A 344 -16.67 -5.50 -4.25
N VAL A 345 -16.85 -6.82 -4.33
CA VAL A 345 -16.82 -7.59 -5.59
C VAL A 345 -18.13 -7.38 -6.32
N LEU A 346 -18.05 -6.93 -7.57
CA LEU A 346 -19.23 -6.64 -8.38
C LEU A 346 -19.99 -7.93 -8.72
N SER A 347 -21.31 -7.81 -8.81
CA SER A 347 -22.18 -8.86 -9.31
C SER A 347 -22.01 -9.06 -10.83
N ASP A 348 -22.49 -10.18 -11.35
CA ASP A 348 -22.40 -10.47 -12.79
C ASP A 348 -23.05 -9.37 -13.65
N ALA A 349 -24.12 -8.75 -13.17
CA ALA A 349 -24.79 -7.63 -13.85
C ALA A 349 -23.92 -6.36 -13.93
N TRP A 350 -22.98 -6.21 -13.03
CA TRP A 350 -22.09 -5.06 -12.90
C TRP A 350 -20.63 -5.36 -13.26
N LYS A 351 -20.32 -6.56 -13.69
CA LYS A 351 -18.98 -6.98 -14.10
C LYS A 351 -18.39 -6.05 -15.15
N GLY A 352 -17.16 -5.61 -14.94
CA GLY A 352 -16.45 -4.64 -15.81
C GLY A 352 -16.87 -3.18 -15.62
N LYS A 353 -17.83 -2.87 -14.75
CA LYS A 353 -18.40 -1.52 -14.58
C LYS A 353 -17.91 -0.78 -13.33
N ALA A 354 -16.80 -1.18 -12.73
CA ALA A 354 -16.25 -0.50 -11.55
C ALA A 354 -16.00 1.01 -11.81
N LYS A 355 -15.64 1.36 -13.06
CA LYS A 355 -15.43 2.77 -13.44
C LYS A 355 -16.72 3.59 -13.41
N ASP A 356 -17.84 3.00 -13.77
CA ASP A 356 -19.14 3.69 -13.76
C ASP A 356 -19.57 3.99 -12.32
N ILE A 357 -19.38 3.03 -11.41
CA ILE A 357 -19.66 3.20 -9.98
C ILE A 357 -18.71 4.25 -9.38
N PHE A 358 -17.44 4.22 -9.71
CA PHE A 358 -16.47 5.25 -9.31
C PHE A 358 -16.92 6.65 -9.75
N ASN A 359 -17.29 6.82 -11.01
CA ASN A 359 -17.72 8.11 -11.55
C ASN A 359 -19.04 8.59 -10.91
N ALA A 360 -19.95 7.68 -10.59
CA ALA A 360 -21.20 8.03 -9.90
C ALA A 360 -20.93 8.48 -8.46
N ALA A 361 -20.04 7.79 -7.73
CA ALA A 361 -19.63 8.18 -6.39
C ALA A 361 -18.97 9.58 -6.38
N GLU A 362 -18.12 9.87 -7.37
CA GLU A 362 -17.48 11.19 -7.53
C GLU A 362 -18.52 12.30 -7.70
N LYS A 363 -19.58 12.07 -8.50
CA LYS A 363 -20.68 13.03 -8.69
C LYS A 363 -21.40 13.34 -7.38
N GLU A 364 -21.56 12.34 -6.51
CA GLU A 364 -22.16 12.47 -5.18
C GLU A 364 -21.18 13.05 -4.14
N GLY A 365 -19.97 13.43 -4.55
CA GLY A 365 -18.96 13.99 -3.66
C GLY A 365 -18.24 12.94 -2.79
N LEU A 366 -18.10 11.73 -3.26
CA LEU A 366 -17.39 10.65 -2.57
C LEU A 366 -16.18 10.17 -3.39
N MET A 367 -15.00 10.21 -2.79
CA MET A 367 -13.79 9.67 -3.37
C MET A 367 -13.61 8.22 -2.93
N ILE A 368 -13.63 7.29 -3.88
CA ILE A 368 -13.38 5.86 -3.70
C ILE A 368 -12.31 5.37 -4.67
N LEU A 369 -12.00 4.10 -4.68
CA LEU A 369 -11.00 3.49 -5.56
C LEU A 369 -11.59 2.31 -6.34
N GLN A 370 -10.83 1.86 -7.33
CA GLN A 370 -11.03 0.60 -8.02
C GLN A 370 -9.85 -0.31 -7.75
N ALA A 371 -10.09 -1.61 -7.65
CA ALA A 371 -9.07 -2.64 -7.62
C ALA A 371 -9.35 -3.64 -8.76
N GLY A 372 -8.88 -3.28 -9.96
CA GLY A 372 -9.27 -3.94 -11.20
C GLY A 372 -10.66 -3.52 -11.70
N PRO A 373 -11.20 -4.18 -12.74
CA PRO A 373 -12.47 -3.81 -13.36
C PRO A 373 -13.72 -4.23 -12.58
N ASP A 374 -13.55 -5.15 -11.61
CA ASP A 374 -14.66 -5.86 -10.97
C ASP A 374 -14.73 -5.64 -9.45
N VAL A 375 -13.94 -4.72 -8.90
CA VAL A 375 -13.92 -4.46 -7.45
C VAL A 375 -13.88 -2.96 -7.16
N ILE A 376 -14.81 -2.50 -6.32
CA ILE A 376 -14.75 -1.17 -5.69
C ILE A 376 -13.97 -1.30 -4.39
N ARG A 377 -13.01 -0.41 -4.16
CA ARG A 377 -12.16 -0.41 -2.97
C ARG A 377 -12.38 0.83 -2.12
N PHE A 378 -12.48 0.61 -0.81
CA PHE A 378 -12.50 1.65 0.21
C PHE A 378 -11.25 1.51 1.09
N ALA A 379 -10.55 2.62 1.29
CA ALA A 379 -9.35 2.70 2.12
C ALA A 379 -9.29 4.04 2.89
N PRO A 380 -10.31 4.34 3.72
CA PRO A 380 -10.40 5.59 4.45
C PRO A 380 -9.28 5.74 5.48
N SER A 381 -9.18 6.89 6.13
CA SER A 381 -8.36 7.10 7.32
C SER A 381 -8.72 6.10 8.43
N LEU A 382 -7.73 5.64 9.20
CA LEU A 382 -7.99 4.75 10.35
C LEU A 382 -8.72 5.48 11.50
N VAL A 383 -8.58 6.79 11.52
CA VAL A 383 -9.23 7.67 12.50
C VAL A 383 -10.45 8.39 11.92
N VAL A 384 -11.02 7.88 10.81
CA VAL A 384 -12.26 8.43 10.24
C VAL A 384 -13.36 8.44 11.31
N GLU A 385 -14.06 9.56 11.42
CA GLU A 385 -15.16 9.73 12.37
C GLU A 385 -16.41 8.99 11.90
N ASP A 386 -17.22 8.50 12.84
CA ASP A 386 -18.46 7.78 12.53
C ASP A 386 -19.42 8.60 11.68
N ALA A 387 -19.50 9.92 11.92
CA ALA A 387 -20.31 10.83 11.14
C ALA A 387 -19.85 10.93 9.67
N ASP A 388 -18.54 10.85 9.42
CA ASP A 388 -18.00 10.84 8.07
C ASP A 388 -18.21 9.47 7.39
N ILE A 389 -18.18 8.37 8.16
CA ILE A 389 -18.54 7.05 7.65
C ILE A 389 -19.98 7.05 7.16
N ASP A 390 -20.91 7.50 8.02
CA ASP A 390 -22.33 7.52 7.70
C ASP A 390 -22.63 8.44 6.48
N ALA A 391 -22.10 9.66 6.50
CA ALA A 391 -22.28 10.61 5.39
C ALA A 391 -21.68 10.11 4.08
N GLY A 392 -20.52 9.45 4.11
CA GLY A 392 -19.88 8.89 2.92
C GLY A 392 -20.65 7.69 2.36
N LEU A 393 -21.15 6.80 3.22
CA LEU A 393 -21.95 5.66 2.80
C LEU A 393 -23.33 6.07 2.28
N ASP A 394 -23.92 7.14 2.81
CA ASP A 394 -25.15 7.74 2.26
C ASP A 394 -24.89 8.33 0.86
N ARG A 395 -23.75 8.99 0.63
CA ARG A 395 -23.35 9.44 -0.72
C ARG A 395 -23.18 8.26 -1.66
N PHE A 396 -22.57 7.18 -1.18
CA PHE A 396 -22.42 5.95 -1.96
C PHE A 396 -23.76 5.30 -2.31
N GLU A 397 -24.70 5.26 -1.38
CA GLU A 397 -26.05 4.75 -1.65
C GLU A 397 -26.81 5.59 -2.68
N ARG A 398 -26.70 6.93 -2.64
CA ARG A 398 -27.29 7.77 -3.70
C ARG A 398 -26.68 7.50 -5.07
N ALA A 399 -25.34 7.31 -5.13
CA ALA A 399 -24.66 6.93 -6.37
C ALA A 399 -25.18 5.58 -6.91
N ALA A 400 -25.37 4.60 -6.02
CA ALA A 400 -25.94 3.30 -6.37
C ALA A 400 -27.36 3.41 -6.91
N ALA A 401 -28.21 4.19 -6.23
CA ALA A 401 -29.58 4.44 -6.66
C ALA A 401 -29.67 5.09 -8.04
N ALA A 402 -28.81 6.11 -8.30
CA ALA A 402 -28.78 6.79 -9.58
C ALA A 402 -28.37 5.87 -10.74
N LEU A 403 -27.46 4.93 -10.49
CA LEU A 403 -27.00 3.96 -11.51
C LEU A 403 -28.04 2.90 -11.84
N THR A 404 -28.89 2.52 -10.88
CA THR A 404 -29.86 1.43 -11.07
C THR A 404 -31.21 1.93 -11.56
N GLN A 405 -31.46 3.24 -11.57
CA GLN A 405 -32.66 3.89 -12.12
C GLN A 405 -32.48 4.39 -13.56
N ALA A 406 -31.25 4.41 -14.06
CA ALA A 406 -30.88 4.83 -15.41
C ALA A 406 -30.87 3.65 -16.37
#